data_b06846efb39572ef101d8504d3e27c6f
#
_entry.id   b06846efb39572ef101d8504d3e27c6f
#
_cell.length_a   1.000
_cell.length_b   1.000
_cell.length_c   1.000
_cell.angle_alpha   90.00
_cell.angle_beta   90.00
_cell.angle_gamma   90.00
#
_symmetry.space_group_name_H-M   'P 1'
#
loop_
_entity.id
_entity.type
_entity.pdbx_description
1 polymer ?
#
loop_
_entity_poly.entity_id
_entity_poly.type
_entity_poly.pdbx_seq_one_letter_code
_entity_poly.pdbx_strand_id
1 'polypeptide(L)'
;MSKKKIKEIFIGSNNKGKLKEIADLLPKSLKIYSNLDFKIPSPIETGTTFTQNSLLKARYFSKKTSKICLSDDSGIEIDILDKAPGVYSADWSGKKRNFNLAIKKVYKEISKRDKNWKKKRLSARFICVCLLYTS
;
A
#
# COMPACT_ATOMS: atom_id res chain seq x y z
N MET A 1 -19.45 -21.65 -20.44
CA MET A 1 -18.09 -21.06 -20.26
C MET A 1 -17.41 -21.69 -19.06
N SER A 2 -16.28 -22.33 -19.30
CA SER A 2 -15.46 -22.81 -18.18
C SER A 2 -14.81 -21.63 -17.47
N LYS A 3 -15.04 -21.48 -16.19
CA LYS A 3 -14.30 -20.52 -15.36
C LYS A 3 -12.87 -21.00 -15.26
N LYS A 4 -11.91 -20.25 -15.80
CA LYS A 4 -10.48 -20.55 -15.59
C LYS A 4 -10.16 -20.41 -14.11
N LYS A 5 -9.70 -21.49 -13.50
CA LYS A 5 -9.24 -21.49 -12.12
C LYS A 5 -7.88 -20.81 -12.04
N ILE A 6 -7.74 -19.82 -11.17
CA ILE A 6 -6.45 -19.18 -10.91
C ILE A 6 -5.57 -20.19 -10.17
N LYS A 7 -4.40 -20.48 -10.73
CA LYS A 7 -3.44 -21.45 -10.17
C LYS A 7 -2.22 -20.77 -9.54
N GLU A 8 -1.90 -19.57 -9.98
CA GLU A 8 -0.75 -18.81 -9.49
C GLU A 8 -1.06 -17.33 -9.45
N ILE A 9 -0.36 -16.61 -8.58
CA ILE A 9 -0.52 -15.18 -8.41
C ILE A 9 0.83 -14.56 -8.04
N PHE A 10 1.06 -13.34 -8.53
CA PHE A 10 2.19 -12.51 -8.12
C PHE A 10 1.71 -11.45 -7.13
N ILE A 11 2.36 -11.34 -5.99
CA ILE A 11 2.07 -10.28 -5.02
C ILE A 11 3.08 -9.16 -5.20
N GLY A 12 2.59 -8.00 -5.66
CA GLY A 12 3.39 -6.82 -5.94
C GLY A 12 3.57 -5.94 -4.71
N SER A 13 4.36 -6.40 -3.75
CA SER A 13 4.69 -5.64 -2.56
C SER A 13 6.16 -5.83 -2.22
N ASN A 14 6.84 -4.73 -1.86
CA ASN A 14 8.21 -4.78 -1.34
C ASN A 14 8.25 -4.82 0.19
N ASN A 15 7.11 -4.76 0.84
CA ASN A 15 7.01 -4.89 2.29
C ASN A 15 6.85 -6.36 2.66
N LYS A 16 7.89 -6.94 3.25
CA LYS A 16 7.90 -8.36 3.63
C LYS A 16 6.76 -8.74 4.59
N GLY A 17 6.40 -7.84 5.51
CA GLY A 17 5.29 -8.06 6.44
C GLY A 17 3.95 -8.13 5.71
N LYS A 18 3.69 -7.18 4.82
CA LYS A 18 2.48 -7.20 3.98
C LYS A 18 2.41 -8.42 3.08
N LEU A 19 3.54 -8.80 2.47
CA LEU A 19 3.63 -9.98 1.62
C LEU A 19 3.21 -11.23 2.38
N LYS A 20 3.72 -11.41 3.59
CA LYS A 20 3.35 -12.53 4.45
C LYS A 20 1.86 -12.50 4.83
N GLU A 21 1.36 -11.36 5.27
CA GLU A 21 -0.04 -11.21 5.66
C GLU A 21 -0.99 -11.53 4.50
N ILE A 22 -0.70 -11.03 3.31
CA ILE A 22 -1.50 -11.30 2.12
C ILE A 22 -1.42 -12.78 1.75
N ALA A 23 -0.22 -13.35 1.74
CA ALA A 23 -0.01 -14.76 1.43
C ALA A 23 -0.78 -15.70 2.38
N ASP A 24 -0.80 -15.36 3.68
CA ASP A 24 -1.50 -16.16 4.69
C ASP A 24 -3.04 -16.14 4.50
N LEU A 25 -3.57 -15.08 3.88
CA LEU A 25 -5.00 -14.95 3.59
C LEU A 25 -5.44 -15.63 2.31
N LEU A 26 -4.50 -15.98 1.43
CA LEU A 26 -4.82 -16.61 0.15
C LEU A 26 -4.95 -18.11 0.29
N PRO A 27 -5.73 -18.78 -0.61
CA PRO A 27 -5.83 -20.22 -0.62
C PRO A 27 -4.47 -20.89 -0.76
N LYS A 28 -4.22 -21.92 0.03
CA LYS A 28 -2.94 -22.65 0.02
C LYS A 28 -2.67 -23.39 -1.30
N SER A 29 -3.71 -23.61 -2.10
CA SER A 29 -3.60 -24.21 -3.44
C SER A 29 -2.99 -23.26 -4.48
N LEU A 30 -2.90 -21.95 -4.18
CA LEU A 30 -2.28 -20.98 -5.07
C LEU A 30 -0.77 -20.99 -4.92
N LYS A 31 -0.08 -21.02 -6.06
CA LYS A 31 1.35 -20.75 -6.09
C LYS A 31 1.57 -19.24 -6.04
N ILE A 32 2.32 -18.78 -5.04
CA ILE A 32 2.54 -17.36 -4.79
C ILE A 32 3.96 -16.99 -5.19
N TYR A 33 4.06 -15.97 -6.05
CA TYR A 33 5.32 -15.34 -6.44
C TYR A 33 5.39 -13.92 -5.88
N SER A 34 6.60 -13.43 -5.71
CA SER A 34 6.83 -12.06 -5.23
C SER A 34 8.11 -11.49 -5.82
N ASN A 35 8.42 -10.24 -5.48
CA ASN A 35 9.70 -9.62 -5.85
C ASN A 35 10.93 -10.34 -5.29
N LEU A 36 10.77 -11.16 -4.27
CA LEU A 36 11.87 -11.99 -3.76
C LEU A 36 12.31 -13.02 -4.80
N ASP A 37 11.38 -13.48 -5.66
CA ASP A 37 11.66 -14.46 -6.70
C ASP A 37 12.25 -13.82 -7.98
N PHE A 38 11.82 -12.61 -8.32
CA PHE A 38 12.12 -11.97 -9.61
C PHE A 38 13.04 -10.76 -9.52
N LYS A 39 13.25 -10.18 -8.36
CA LYS A 39 14.08 -8.98 -8.13
C LYS A 39 13.69 -7.80 -9.03
N ILE A 40 12.40 -7.55 -9.19
CA ILE A 40 11.87 -6.46 -10.01
C ILE A 40 11.82 -5.19 -9.16
N PRO A 41 12.39 -4.05 -9.64
CA PRO A 41 12.28 -2.80 -8.90
C PRO A 41 10.84 -2.33 -8.84
N SER A 42 10.47 -1.67 -7.73
CA SER A 42 9.14 -1.08 -7.61
C SER A 42 8.96 0.09 -8.56
N PRO A 43 7.78 0.23 -9.16
CA PRO A 43 7.47 1.43 -9.94
C PRO A 43 7.33 2.64 -9.02
N ILE A 44 7.54 3.82 -9.59
CA ILE A 44 7.25 5.09 -8.89
C ILE A 44 5.73 5.23 -8.80
N GLU A 45 5.22 5.48 -7.60
CA GLU A 45 3.80 5.66 -7.36
C GLU A 45 3.43 7.13 -7.63
N THR A 46 2.83 7.38 -8.79
CA THR A 46 2.45 8.72 -9.25
C THR A 46 0.98 9.04 -9.08
N GLY A 47 0.19 8.10 -8.58
CA GLY A 47 -1.24 8.29 -8.38
C GLY A 47 -1.56 9.23 -7.23
N THR A 48 -2.74 9.81 -7.28
CA THR A 48 -3.26 10.69 -6.22
C THR A 48 -4.25 9.98 -5.30
N THR A 49 -4.62 8.74 -5.63
CA THR A 49 -5.48 7.89 -4.81
C THR A 49 -4.84 6.54 -4.55
N PHE A 50 -5.27 5.88 -3.49
CA PHE A 50 -4.82 4.51 -3.18
C PHE A 50 -5.16 3.53 -4.30
N THR A 51 -6.34 3.67 -4.90
CA THR A 51 -6.77 2.83 -6.02
C THR A 51 -5.86 3.01 -7.24
N GLN A 52 -5.52 4.26 -7.58
CA GLN A 52 -4.62 4.55 -8.70
C GLN A 52 -3.24 3.91 -8.49
N ASN A 53 -2.67 4.04 -7.31
CA ASN A 53 -1.37 3.46 -7.00
C ASN A 53 -1.40 1.93 -6.97
N SER A 54 -2.45 1.33 -6.42
CA SER A 54 -2.64 -0.12 -6.45
C SER A 54 -2.72 -0.65 -7.87
N LEU A 55 -3.50 0.02 -8.73
CA LEU A 55 -3.63 -0.35 -10.13
C LEU A 55 -2.31 -0.20 -10.89
N LEU A 56 -1.61 0.90 -10.68
CA LEU A 56 -0.31 1.16 -11.30
C LEU A 56 0.68 0.04 -10.96
N LYS A 57 0.79 -0.35 -9.71
CA LYS A 57 1.66 -1.44 -9.27
C LYS A 57 1.23 -2.78 -9.85
N ALA A 58 -0.05 -3.09 -9.79
CA ALA A 58 -0.57 -4.37 -10.29
C ALA A 58 -0.31 -4.53 -11.80
N ARG A 59 -0.57 -3.49 -12.58
CA ARG A 59 -0.27 -3.48 -14.03
C ARG A 59 1.21 -3.62 -14.31
N TYR A 60 2.04 -2.88 -13.59
CA TYR A 60 3.48 -2.91 -13.78
C TYR A 60 4.04 -4.30 -13.55
N PHE A 61 3.73 -4.93 -12.43
CA PHE A 61 4.23 -6.25 -12.12
C PHE A 61 3.62 -7.33 -13.00
N SER A 62 2.35 -7.21 -13.37
CA SER A 62 1.72 -8.15 -14.31
C SER A 62 2.39 -8.09 -15.67
N LYS A 63 2.71 -6.91 -16.18
CA LYS A 63 3.41 -6.73 -17.44
C LYS A 63 4.83 -7.32 -17.39
N LYS A 64 5.54 -7.18 -16.28
CA LYS A 64 6.90 -7.70 -16.12
C LYS A 64 6.96 -9.21 -15.94
N THR A 65 5.94 -9.80 -15.33
CA THR A 65 5.94 -11.23 -14.98
C THR A 65 5.02 -12.09 -15.83
N SER A 66 4.13 -11.47 -16.62
CA SER A 66 3.04 -12.15 -17.35
C SER A 66 2.13 -12.97 -16.43
N LYS A 67 1.96 -12.52 -15.19
CA LYS A 67 1.15 -13.20 -14.17
C LYS A 67 0.00 -12.31 -13.71
N ILE A 68 -1.05 -12.93 -13.21
CA ILE A 68 -2.08 -12.26 -12.43
C ILE A 68 -1.40 -11.64 -11.21
N CYS A 69 -1.65 -10.37 -10.95
CA CYS A 69 -0.96 -9.65 -9.89
C CYS A 69 -1.95 -9.07 -8.88
N LEU A 70 -1.66 -9.26 -7.61
CA LEU A 70 -2.32 -8.59 -6.49
C LEU A 70 -1.37 -7.53 -5.95
N SER A 71 -1.82 -6.30 -5.93
CA SER A 71 -1.07 -5.20 -5.31
C SER A 71 -1.95 -4.45 -4.33
N ASP A 72 -1.31 -3.74 -3.42
CA ASP A 72 -1.99 -2.89 -2.47
C ASP A 72 -1.37 -1.50 -2.41
N ASP A 73 -2.14 -0.55 -1.94
CA ASP A 73 -1.63 0.73 -1.46
C ASP A 73 -2.33 1.07 -0.16
N SER A 74 -1.57 1.54 0.81
CA SER A 74 -2.05 1.76 2.17
C SER A 74 -1.52 3.07 2.73
N GLY A 75 -2.28 3.64 3.65
CA GLY A 75 -1.85 4.84 4.34
C GLY A 75 -2.83 5.24 5.42
N ILE A 76 -2.54 6.36 6.07
CA ILE A 76 -3.39 6.97 7.08
C ILE A 76 -3.96 8.28 6.55
N GLU A 77 -5.26 8.47 6.75
CA GLU A 77 -5.95 9.73 6.50
C GLU A 77 -6.33 10.35 7.83
N ILE A 78 -5.89 11.59 8.07
CA ILE A 78 -6.15 12.32 9.32
C ILE A 78 -7.03 13.52 8.99
N ASP A 79 -8.21 13.56 9.60
CA ASP A 79 -9.24 14.55 9.22
C ASP A 79 -8.79 16.01 9.47
N ILE A 80 -8.12 16.28 10.58
CA ILE A 80 -7.62 17.64 10.86
C ILE A 80 -6.56 18.10 9.86
N LEU A 81 -5.92 17.16 9.15
CA LEU A 81 -4.93 17.44 8.12
C LEU A 81 -5.50 17.32 6.70
N ASP A 82 -6.81 17.45 6.55
CA ASP A 82 -7.50 17.31 5.25
C ASP A 82 -7.13 15.98 4.54
N LYS A 83 -7.14 14.90 5.31
CA LYS A 83 -6.79 13.52 4.89
C LYS A 83 -5.30 13.27 4.62
N ALA A 84 -4.42 14.24 4.93
CA ALA A 84 -2.99 13.96 4.85
C ALA A 84 -2.56 13.02 5.98
N PRO A 85 -1.49 12.23 5.84
CA PRO A 85 -0.62 12.12 4.66
C PRO A 85 -1.23 11.31 3.50
N GLY A 86 -2.27 10.50 3.70
CA GLY A 86 -2.93 9.75 2.65
C GLY A 86 -1.96 8.89 1.85
N VAL A 87 -1.95 9.03 0.52
CA VAL A 87 -1.06 8.26 -0.37
C VAL A 87 0.43 8.54 -0.12
N TYR A 88 0.76 9.62 0.58
CA TYR A 88 2.13 10.01 0.93
C TYR A 88 2.58 9.50 2.30
N SER A 89 1.81 8.61 2.94
CA SER A 89 2.11 8.11 4.28
C SER A 89 3.50 7.51 4.40
N ALA A 90 3.92 6.72 3.43
CA ALA A 90 5.25 6.14 3.41
C ALA A 90 6.34 7.20 3.21
N ASP A 91 6.08 8.24 2.41
CA ASP A 91 7.02 9.32 2.15
C ASP A 91 7.32 10.12 3.42
N TRP A 92 6.36 10.24 4.33
CA TRP A 92 6.57 10.92 5.60
C TRP A 92 7.53 10.17 6.53
N SER A 93 7.75 8.89 6.31
CA SER A 93 8.75 8.09 7.05
C SER A 93 10.18 8.25 6.50
N GLY A 94 10.35 8.96 5.41
CA GLY A 94 11.64 9.19 4.76
C GLY A 94 12.16 7.99 3.98
N LYS A 95 13.34 8.12 3.38
CA LYS A 95 13.94 7.10 2.52
C LYS A 95 14.22 5.79 3.26
N LYS A 96 14.55 5.86 4.53
CA LYS A 96 14.87 4.68 5.36
C LYS A 96 13.64 4.05 6.01
N ARG A 97 12.43 4.52 5.69
CA ARG A 97 11.17 4.03 6.27
C ARG A 97 11.18 4.06 7.80
N ASN A 98 11.62 5.17 8.38
CA ASN A 98 11.63 5.38 9.83
C ASN A 98 10.26 5.91 10.27
N PHE A 99 9.44 5.03 10.84
CA PHE A 99 8.09 5.40 11.29
C PHE A 99 8.08 6.44 12.41
N ASN A 100 9.14 6.52 13.22
CA ASN A 100 9.25 7.58 14.23
C ASN A 100 9.30 8.97 13.60
N LEU A 101 9.93 9.12 12.42
CA LEU A 101 9.92 10.38 11.67
C LEU A 101 8.51 10.71 11.18
N ALA A 102 7.78 9.73 10.70
CA ALA A 102 6.40 9.91 10.26
C ALA A 102 5.51 10.36 11.42
N ILE A 103 5.62 9.72 12.57
CA ILE A 103 4.86 10.06 13.79
C ILE A 103 5.18 11.49 14.24
N LYS A 104 6.46 11.86 14.27
CA LYS A 104 6.89 13.23 14.62
C LYS A 104 6.33 14.26 13.64
N LYS A 105 6.33 13.95 12.35
CA LYS A 105 5.77 14.85 11.34
C LYS A 105 4.26 15.01 11.51
N VAL A 106 3.53 13.94 11.76
CA VAL A 106 2.09 13.99 12.05
C VAL A 106 1.83 14.91 13.25
N TYR A 107 2.54 14.70 14.35
CA TYR A 107 2.42 15.54 15.55
C TYR A 107 2.66 17.01 15.25
N LYS A 108 3.73 17.31 14.53
CA LYS A 108 4.10 18.67 14.14
C LYS A 108 3.02 19.31 13.27
N GLU A 109 2.54 18.61 12.25
CA GLU A 109 1.52 19.14 11.33
C GLU A 109 0.18 19.37 12.03
N ILE A 110 -0.25 18.47 12.91
CA ILE A 110 -1.46 18.66 13.71
C ILE A 110 -1.31 19.88 14.63
N SER A 111 -0.16 20.02 15.30
CA SER A 111 0.11 21.15 16.20
C SER A 111 0.12 22.50 15.47
N LYS A 112 0.55 22.52 14.20
CA LYS A 112 0.46 23.72 13.35
C LYS A 112 -0.98 24.11 13.03
N ARG A 113 -1.85 23.11 12.84
CA ARG A 113 -3.28 23.36 12.53
C ARG A 113 -4.05 23.83 13.75
N ASP A 114 -3.77 23.24 14.92
CA ASP A 114 -4.47 23.54 16.15
C ASP A 114 -3.57 23.29 17.35
N LYS A 115 -3.13 24.35 18.02
CA LYS A 115 -2.29 24.23 19.22
C LYS A 115 -2.99 23.51 20.39
N ASN A 116 -4.30 23.52 20.41
CA ASN A 116 -5.12 22.91 21.47
C ASN A 116 -5.65 21.52 21.08
N TRP A 117 -5.09 20.88 20.07
CA TRP A 117 -5.59 19.61 19.53
C TRP A 117 -5.67 18.50 20.58
N LYS A 118 -4.80 18.50 21.58
CA LYS A 118 -4.81 17.49 22.66
C LYS A 118 -6.09 17.53 23.51
N LYS A 119 -6.80 18.65 23.51
CA LYS A 119 -8.07 18.84 24.23
C LYS A 119 -9.29 18.49 23.35
N LYS A 120 -9.06 18.10 22.10
CA LYS A 120 -10.12 17.83 21.12
C LYS A 120 -10.13 16.36 20.75
N ARG A 121 -11.29 15.91 20.26
CA ARG A 121 -11.45 14.58 19.71
C ARG A 121 -11.07 14.64 18.23
N LEU A 122 -10.01 13.94 17.85
CA LEU A 122 -9.55 13.86 16.47
C LEU A 122 -9.96 12.52 15.87
N SER A 123 -10.19 12.52 14.55
CA SER A 123 -10.52 11.32 13.79
C SER A 123 -9.44 11.06 12.74
N ALA A 124 -9.13 9.78 12.57
CA ALA A 124 -8.24 9.30 11.53
C ALA A 124 -8.66 7.88 11.14
N ARG A 125 -8.18 7.43 9.98
CA ARG A 125 -8.43 6.06 9.52
C ARG A 125 -7.23 5.51 8.78
N PHE A 126 -6.97 4.23 8.95
CA PHE A 126 -6.06 3.50 8.06
C PHE A 126 -6.85 3.00 6.85
N ILE A 127 -6.27 3.17 5.68
CA ILE A 127 -6.84 2.71 4.42
C ILE A 127 -5.90 1.72 3.77
N CYS A 128 -6.44 0.63 3.27
CA CYS A 128 -5.72 -0.33 2.45
C CYS A 128 -6.60 -0.68 1.25
N VAL A 129 -6.11 -0.41 0.06
CA VAL A 129 -6.77 -0.80 -1.19
C VAL A 129 -5.97 -1.94 -1.81
N CYS A 130 -6.58 -3.12 -1.87
CA CYS A 130 -6.03 -4.29 -2.55
C CYS A 130 -6.70 -4.44 -3.91
N LEU A 131 -5.91 -4.66 -4.95
CA LEU A 131 -6.40 -4.73 -6.32
C LEU A 131 -5.80 -5.95 -7.02
N LEU A 132 -6.69 -6.76 -7.63
CA LEU A 132 -6.31 -7.92 -8.43
C LEU A 132 -6.39 -7.55 -9.91
N TYR A 133 -5.27 -7.67 -10.60
CA TYR A 133 -5.17 -7.41 -12.04
C TYR A 133 -5.03 -8.73 -12.79
N THR A 134 -5.95 -8.97 -13.73
CA THR A 134 -6.11 -10.29 -14.39
C THR A 134 -5.81 -10.29 -15.90
N SER A 135 -5.48 -9.17 -16.49
CA SER A 135 -5.23 -9.14 -17.95
C SER A 135 -3.81 -8.80 -18.34
#